data_d6e51c0c2a3eac941c79d0cadaf916f4
#
_entry.id   d6e51c0c2a3eac941c79d0cadaf916f4
#
_cell.length_a   1.000
_cell.length_b   1.000
_cell.length_c   1.000
_cell.angle_alpha   90.00
_cell.angle_beta   90.00
_cell.angle_gamma   90.00
#
_symmetry.space_group_name_H-M   'P 1'
#
loop_
_entity.id
_entity.type
_entity.pdbx_description
1 polymer ?
#
loop_
_entity_poly.entity_id
_entity_poly.type
_entity_poly.pdbx_seq_one_letter_code
_entity_poly.pdbx_strand_id
1 'polypeptide(L)'
;MADAYIYDAVRTPRGKGKKDGSLHEITALSLATQVLEAIRDRNGLDTSKVDDVILGCVSPVGEQGADIARTAVLNAGWAQTTAGVQINRFCASGLEAVNMAAAKVKSGEADFAVGGGVEAMSRVPMGSDGGAWPVDPSSAFSTYFVPQGVSADMIATKWGFSRADVDAYSVESHKRSAQSWAEGRFSKSVIPVLDQLGLVRLDHDETIRPNTDMQTLGALNASFAMMGEMAFDSVINQRYPEVERVNHVHTPGNSSGIVDGSAGVLIGSLEAGKALGLKPRAKIRGAASIGSEPSIMLTGPEFVTNKLLGRLGMKSTDIDLYELNEAFAAVVLRYMQALDIPHDKINVCGGAIAMGHPLGATGAMITGVVLDELERSDKETALITLCIGGGMGTATVIERV
;
A
#
# COMPACT_ATOMS: atom_id res chain seq x y z
N MET A 1 24.42 8.03 -12.90
CA MET A 1 23.20 7.21 -12.82
C MET A 1 22.09 8.00 -13.48
N ALA A 2 21.27 7.35 -14.31
CA ALA A 2 20.11 7.99 -14.90
C ALA A 2 19.06 8.31 -13.84
N ASP A 3 18.19 9.27 -14.12
CA ASP A 3 17.01 9.51 -13.28
C ASP A 3 15.86 8.59 -13.72
N ALA A 4 15.01 8.20 -12.79
CA ALA A 4 13.80 7.44 -13.07
C ALA A 4 12.56 8.33 -12.89
N TYR A 5 11.66 8.28 -13.86
CA TYR A 5 10.46 9.09 -13.91
C TYR A 5 9.21 8.22 -13.95
N ILE A 6 8.14 8.67 -13.29
CA ILE A 6 6.80 8.11 -13.39
C ILE A 6 6.10 8.76 -14.58
N TYR A 7 5.59 7.94 -15.49
CA TYR A 7 4.83 8.37 -16.66
C TYR A 7 3.32 8.18 -16.51
N ASP A 8 2.92 7.07 -15.86
CA ASP A 8 1.51 6.80 -15.55
C ASP A 8 1.38 5.98 -14.27
N ALA A 9 0.23 6.08 -13.63
CA ALA A 9 -0.16 5.26 -12.49
C ALA A 9 -1.63 4.88 -12.64
N VAL A 10 -1.90 3.58 -12.61
CA VAL A 10 -3.23 3.00 -12.84
C VAL A 10 -3.57 2.06 -11.69
N ARG A 11 -4.81 2.11 -11.23
CA ARG A 11 -5.33 1.15 -10.25
C ARG A 11 -6.76 0.72 -10.58
N THR A 12 -7.14 -0.46 -10.15
CA THR A 12 -8.55 -0.82 -10.02
C THR A 12 -9.18 -0.08 -8.84
N PRO A 13 -10.50 0.05 -8.77
CA PRO A 13 -11.18 0.25 -7.50
C PRO A 13 -10.90 -0.95 -6.58
N ARG A 14 -11.10 -0.76 -5.28
CA ARG A 14 -10.93 -1.80 -4.27
C ARG A 14 -12.28 -2.45 -3.98
N GLY A 15 -12.39 -3.74 -4.26
CA GLY A 15 -13.59 -4.54 -3.99
C GLY A 15 -13.55 -5.15 -2.59
N LYS A 16 -14.69 -5.29 -1.95
CA LYS A 16 -14.81 -5.91 -0.63
C LYS A 16 -14.24 -7.34 -0.64
N GLY A 17 -13.31 -7.65 0.24
CA GLY A 17 -12.59 -8.92 0.31
C GLY A 17 -13.39 -10.06 0.94
N LYS A 18 -14.60 -10.31 0.44
CA LYS A 18 -15.53 -11.36 0.86
C LYS A 18 -16.18 -11.99 -0.35
N LYS A 19 -16.81 -13.16 -0.15
CA LYS A 19 -17.54 -13.89 -1.22
C LYS A 19 -18.67 -13.07 -1.86
N ASP A 20 -19.26 -12.14 -1.12
CA ASP A 20 -20.28 -11.22 -1.59
C ASP A 20 -19.72 -9.87 -2.10
N GLY A 21 -18.39 -9.72 -2.21
CA GLY A 21 -17.74 -8.55 -2.75
C GLY A 21 -17.84 -8.49 -4.28
N SER A 22 -17.92 -7.28 -4.83
CA SER A 22 -18.14 -7.04 -6.27
C SER A 22 -17.04 -7.61 -7.18
N LEU A 23 -15.82 -7.79 -6.65
CA LEU A 23 -14.69 -8.34 -7.40
C LEU A 23 -14.44 -9.84 -7.14
N HIS A 24 -15.25 -10.52 -6.33
CA HIS A 24 -15.01 -11.93 -6.00
C HIS A 24 -14.98 -12.85 -7.23
N GLU A 25 -15.78 -12.55 -8.26
CA GLU A 25 -15.83 -13.34 -9.50
C GLU A 25 -14.68 -12.97 -10.49
N ILE A 26 -13.90 -11.96 -10.18
CA ILE A 26 -12.75 -11.51 -11.00
C ILE A 26 -11.47 -12.09 -10.42
N THR A 27 -10.72 -12.86 -11.21
CA THR A 27 -9.47 -13.46 -10.76
C THR A 27 -8.38 -12.40 -10.53
N ALA A 28 -7.42 -12.69 -9.64
CA ALA A 28 -6.26 -11.85 -9.47
C ALA A 28 -5.51 -11.59 -10.78
N LEU A 29 -5.39 -12.61 -11.62
CA LEU A 29 -4.81 -12.48 -12.97
C LEU A 29 -5.56 -11.45 -13.82
N SER A 30 -6.90 -11.51 -13.84
CA SER A 30 -7.72 -10.56 -14.61
C SER A 30 -7.55 -9.13 -14.10
N LEU A 31 -7.48 -8.92 -12.78
CA LEU A 31 -7.22 -7.59 -12.20
C LEU A 31 -5.88 -7.02 -12.65
N ALA A 32 -4.81 -7.82 -12.57
CA ALA A 32 -3.47 -7.41 -13.00
C ALA A 32 -3.41 -7.17 -14.53
N THR A 33 -4.07 -8.03 -15.31
CA THR A 33 -4.17 -7.89 -16.77
C THR A 33 -4.79 -6.56 -17.17
N GLN A 34 -5.96 -6.21 -16.61
CA GLN A 34 -6.65 -4.97 -16.94
C GLN A 34 -5.85 -3.72 -16.59
N VAL A 35 -5.05 -3.76 -15.52
CA VAL A 35 -4.10 -2.68 -15.18
C VAL A 35 -3.01 -2.54 -16.26
N LEU A 36 -2.42 -3.64 -16.72
CA LEU A 36 -1.40 -3.62 -17.77
C LEU A 36 -1.98 -3.16 -19.12
N GLU A 37 -3.17 -3.63 -19.48
CA GLU A 37 -3.87 -3.19 -20.68
C GLU A 37 -4.12 -1.67 -20.65
N ALA A 38 -4.61 -1.15 -19.52
CA ALA A 38 -4.85 0.28 -19.35
C ALA A 38 -3.56 1.12 -19.45
N ILE A 39 -2.45 0.65 -18.87
CA ILE A 39 -1.14 1.30 -19.01
C ILE A 39 -0.73 1.35 -20.49
N ARG A 40 -0.84 0.23 -21.21
CA ARG A 40 -0.52 0.17 -22.64
C ARG A 40 -1.39 1.14 -23.45
N ASP A 41 -2.70 1.03 -23.30
CA ASP A 41 -3.67 1.70 -24.19
C ASP A 41 -3.71 3.22 -23.95
N ARG A 42 -3.63 3.66 -22.69
CA ARG A 42 -3.63 5.09 -22.33
C ARG A 42 -2.39 5.83 -22.83
N ASN A 43 -1.27 5.12 -22.91
CA ASN A 43 0.02 5.70 -23.30
C ASN A 43 0.40 5.41 -24.75
N GLY A 44 -0.40 4.64 -25.50
CA GLY A 44 0.00 4.15 -26.82
C GLY A 44 1.34 3.41 -26.76
N LEU A 45 1.57 2.66 -25.68
CA LEU A 45 2.87 2.12 -25.31
C LEU A 45 3.25 0.95 -26.19
N ASP A 46 4.39 1.06 -26.89
CA ASP A 46 5.05 -0.11 -27.49
C ASP A 46 5.63 -0.99 -26.36
N THR A 47 4.90 -2.07 -26.05
CA THR A 47 5.26 -2.96 -24.94
C THR A 47 6.58 -3.70 -25.16
N SER A 48 7.11 -3.76 -26.40
CA SER A 48 8.44 -4.31 -26.67
C SER A 48 9.58 -3.46 -26.10
N LYS A 49 9.29 -2.23 -25.67
CA LYS A 49 10.20 -1.31 -25.01
C LYS A 49 10.14 -1.40 -23.48
N VAL A 50 9.27 -2.23 -22.95
CA VAL A 50 9.19 -2.47 -21.50
C VAL A 50 9.99 -3.72 -21.18
N ASP A 51 11.04 -3.56 -20.38
CA ASP A 51 11.96 -4.65 -20.07
C ASP A 51 11.41 -5.60 -19.02
N ASP A 52 10.68 -5.06 -18.01
CA ASP A 52 10.24 -5.86 -16.89
C ASP A 52 8.93 -5.34 -16.26
N VAL A 53 8.11 -6.27 -15.76
CA VAL A 53 6.92 -6.01 -14.94
C VAL A 53 7.12 -6.66 -13.57
N ILE A 54 7.22 -5.86 -12.54
CA ILE A 54 7.45 -6.29 -11.16
C ILE A 54 6.14 -6.14 -10.40
N LEU A 55 5.53 -7.24 -9.97
CA LEU A 55 4.28 -7.20 -9.20
C LEU A 55 4.46 -7.74 -7.78
N GLY A 56 4.03 -6.92 -6.80
CA GLY A 56 3.85 -7.34 -5.44
C GLY A 56 2.64 -8.27 -5.29
N CYS A 57 2.82 -9.39 -4.59
CA CYS A 57 1.75 -10.29 -4.19
C CYS A 57 2.15 -10.96 -2.88
N VAL A 58 1.33 -10.81 -1.84
CA VAL A 58 1.70 -11.26 -0.48
C VAL A 58 1.33 -12.71 -0.23
N SER A 59 0.23 -13.17 -0.81
CA SER A 59 -0.17 -14.59 -0.73
C SER A 59 0.01 -15.28 -2.10
N PRO A 60 1.28 -15.59 -2.50
CA PRO A 60 1.61 -16.09 -3.84
C PRO A 60 1.31 -17.59 -3.99
N VAL A 61 0.08 -17.99 -3.72
CA VAL A 61 -0.40 -19.38 -3.80
C VAL A 61 -1.65 -19.50 -4.64
N GLY A 62 -1.93 -20.72 -5.14
CA GLY A 62 -3.09 -20.96 -5.98
C GLY A 62 -3.08 -20.08 -7.23
N GLU A 63 -4.16 -19.36 -7.49
CA GLU A 63 -4.29 -18.48 -8.66
C GLU A 63 -3.38 -17.22 -8.61
N GLN A 64 -2.78 -16.92 -7.47
CA GLN A 64 -1.81 -15.84 -7.31
C GLN A 64 -0.35 -16.32 -7.37
N GLY A 65 -0.12 -17.62 -7.51
CA GLY A 65 1.20 -18.23 -7.56
C GLY A 65 1.82 -18.28 -8.96
N ALA A 66 2.96 -18.94 -9.05
CA ALA A 66 3.66 -19.25 -10.31
C ALA A 66 3.95 -18.01 -11.19
N ASP A 67 4.46 -16.95 -10.57
CA ASP A 67 4.79 -15.69 -11.24
C ASP A 67 3.60 -15.05 -11.99
N ILE A 68 2.67 -14.53 -11.20
CA ILE A 68 1.48 -13.84 -11.74
C ILE A 68 1.87 -12.63 -12.59
N ALA A 69 3.05 -11.99 -12.36
CA ALA A 69 3.49 -10.84 -13.14
C ALA A 69 3.74 -11.23 -14.59
N ARG A 70 4.54 -12.29 -14.82
CA ARG A 70 4.79 -12.77 -16.18
C ARG A 70 3.51 -13.30 -16.83
N THR A 71 2.65 -13.98 -16.07
CA THR A 71 1.38 -14.47 -16.57
C THR A 71 0.46 -13.33 -17.01
N ALA A 72 0.40 -12.23 -16.24
CA ALA A 72 -0.38 -11.05 -16.59
C ALA A 72 0.14 -10.34 -17.85
N VAL A 73 1.47 -10.23 -18.02
CA VAL A 73 2.11 -9.71 -19.24
C VAL A 73 1.63 -10.47 -20.48
N LEU A 74 1.65 -11.80 -20.44
CA LEU A 74 1.21 -12.65 -21.55
C LEU A 74 -0.29 -12.52 -21.80
N ASN A 75 -1.09 -12.50 -20.71
CA ASN A 75 -2.55 -12.41 -20.80
C ASN A 75 -3.02 -11.04 -21.31
N ALA A 76 -2.29 -9.96 -21.02
CA ALA A 76 -2.54 -8.62 -21.54
C ALA A 76 -2.11 -8.43 -23.01
N GLY A 77 -1.57 -9.47 -23.64
CA GLY A 77 -1.09 -9.42 -25.02
C GLY A 77 0.11 -8.50 -25.22
N TRP A 78 0.92 -8.31 -24.19
CA TRP A 78 2.16 -7.55 -24.31
C TRP A 78 3.23 -8.32 -25.07
N ALA A 79 4.28 -7.66 -25.48
CA ALA A 79 5.39 -8.28 -26.18
C ALA A 79 5.99 -9.44 -25.38
N GLN A 80 6.31 -10.54 -26.03
CA GLN A 80 6.90 -11.72 -25.39
C GLN A 80 8.30 -11.46 -24.80
N THR A 81 8.93 -10.38 -25.24
CA THR A 81 10.22 -9.90 -24.74
C THR A 81 10.13 -9.25 -23.35
N THR A 82 8.95 -8.76 -22.94
CA THR A 82 8.75 -8.15 -21.61
C THR A 82 8.81 -9.24 -20.54
N ALA A 83 9.79 -9.18 -19.65
CA ALA A 83 9.93 -10.10 -18.52
C ALA A 83 8.85 -9.83 -17.44
N GLY A 84 8.80 -10.70 -16.44
CA GLY A 84 7.95 -10.49 -15.27
C GLY A 84 8.55 -11.13 -14.03
N VAL A 85 8.35 -10.52 -12.88
CA VAL A 85 8.76 -11.07 -11.58
C VAL A 85 7.75 -10.72 -10.49
N GLN A 86 7.44 -11.71 -9.68
CA GLN A 86 6.58 -11.57 -8.50
C GLN A 86 7.45 -11.43 -7.24
N ILE A 87 7.10 -10.46 -6.38
CA ILE A 87 7.85 -10.21 -5.14
C ILE A 87 6.92 -10.18 -3.92
N ASN A 88 7.47 -10.46 -2.75
CA ASN A 88 6.79 -10.34 -1.47
C ASN A 88 7.65 -9.52 -0.47
N ARG A 89 7.15 -8.36 -0.08
CA ARG A 89 7.59 -7.57 1.09
C ARG A 89 6.37 -7.22 1.95
N PHE A 90 5.50 -8.21 2.18
CA PHE A 90 4.23 -8.01 2.90
C PHE A 90 3.48 -6.75 2.42
N CYS A 91 2.94 -5.96 3.32
CA CYS A 91 2.14 -4.76 3.03
C CYS A 91 2.79 -3.75 2.06
N ALA A 92 4.12 -3.72 1.95
CA ALA A 92 4.83 -2.81 1.07
C ALA A 92 5.25 -3.42 -0.28
N SER A 93 4.79 -4.62 -0.63
CA SER A 93 5.19 -5.29 -1.88
C SER A 93 4.99 -4.42 -3.12
N GLY A 94 3.87 -3.69 -3.21
CA GLY A 94 3.62 -2.80 -4.34
C GLY A 94 4.56 -1.59 -4.40
N LEU A 95 4.91 -0.99 -3.25
CA LEU A 95 5.87 0.12 -3.23
C LEU A 95 7.29 -0.38 -3.51
N GLU A 96 7.66 -1.55 -3.00
CA GLU A 96 8.94 -2.18 -3.29
C GLU A 96 9.07 -2.51 -4.78
N ALA A 97 8.01 -2.98 -5.42
CA ALA A 97 7.96 -3.21 -6.87
C ALA A 97 8.21 -1.91 -7.66
N VAL A 98 7.59 -0.80 -7.25
CA VAL A 98 7.86 0.55 -7.80
C VAL A 98 9.32 0.95 -7.60
N ASN A 99 9.88 0.72 -6.42
CA ASN A 99 11.26 1.03 -6.10
C ASN A 99 12.26 0.18 -6.90
N MET A 100 11.97 -1.11 -7.09
CA MET A 100 12.80 -2.01 -7.90
C MET A 100 12.75 -1.61 -9.38
N ALA A 101 11.58 -1.29 -9.92
CA ALA A 101 11.45 -0.77 -11.28
C ALA A 101 12.26 0.53 -11.48
N ALA A 102 12.15 1.46 -10.52
CA ALA A 102 12.97 2.68 -10.55
C ALA A 102 14.48 2.39 -10.45
N ALA A 103 14.89 1.41 -9.65
CA ALA A 103 16.29 1.02 -9.53
C ALA A 103 16.83 0.43 -10.83
N LYS A 104 16.06 -0.43 -11.53
CA LYS A 104 16.42 -0.97 -12.85
C LYS A 104 16.61 0.15 -13.89
N VAL A 105 15.72 1.14 -13.92
CA VAL A 105 15.87 2.30 -14.80
C VAL A 105 17.10 3.13 -14.42
N LYS A 106 17.32 3.42 -13.14
CA LYS A 106 18.47 4.20 -12.67
C LYS A 106 19.82 3.52 -12.94
N SER A 107 19.86 2.19 -12.90
CA SER A 107 21.07 1.40 -13.20
C SER A 107 21.36 1.26 -14.69
N GLY A 108 20.37 1.56 -15.55
CA GLY A 108 20.45 1.31 -17.00
C GLY A 108 20.18 -0.14 -17.39
N GLU A 109 19.63 -0.95 -16.49
CA GLU A 109 19.17 -2.31 -16.78
C GLU A 109 17.85 -2.30 -17.57
N ALA A 110 17.03 -1.27 -17.41
CA ALA A 110 15.77 -1.10 -18.11
C ALA A 110 15.61 0.31 -18.65
N ASP A 111 15.03 0.45 -19.84
CA ASP A 111 14.53 1.71 -20.38
C ASP A 111 13.18 2.07 -19.79
N PHE A 112 12.27 1.09 -19.77
CA PHE A 112 10.99 1.13 -19.06
C PHE A 112 10.79 -0.12 -18.22
N ALA A 113 10.16 0.06 -17.08
CA ALA A 113 9.65 -1.02 -16.25
C ALA A 113 8.30 -0.62 -15.62
N VAL A 114 7.47 -1.61 -15.29
CA VAL A 114 6.26 -1.41 -14.50
C VAL A 114 6.49 -1.97 -13.10
N GLY A 115 6.27 -1.13 -12.08
CA GLY A 115 6.21 -1.57 -10.70
C GLY A 115 4.76 -1.51 -10.21
N GLY A 116 4.26 -2.59 -9.62
CA GLY A 116 2.86 -2.65 -9.21
C GLY A 116 2.56 -3.77 -8.25
N GLY A 117 1.33 -4.24 -8.27
CA GLY A 117 0.94 -5.40 -7.48
C GLY A 117 -0.52 -5.76 -7.61
N VAL A 118 -0.86 -6.92 -7.06
CA VAL A 118 -2.21 -7.48 -7.05
C VAL A 118 -2.44 -8.28 -5.78
N GLU A 119 -3.64 -8.20 -5.25
CA GLU A 119 -4.13 -9.10 -4.20
C GLU A 119 -5.64 -9.28 -4.36
N ALA A 120 -6.11 -10.52 -4.40
CA ALA A 120 -7.52 -10.89 -4.41
C ALA A 120 -7.85 -11.64 -3.12
N MET A 121 -8.00 -10.88 -2.01
CA MET A 121 -8.12 -11.43 -0.66
C MET A 121 -9.46 -12.11 -0.40
N SER A 122 -10.47 -11.86 -1.25
CA SER A 122 -11.75 -12.59 -1.22
C SER A 122 -11.62 -14.03 -1.73
N ARG A 123 -10.59 -14.30 -2.56
CA ARG A 123 -10.34 -15.58 -3.24
C ARG A 123 -9.17 -16.35 -2.62
N VAL A 124 -8.08 -15.64 -2.32
CA VAL A 124 -6.89 -16.18 -1.65
C VAL A 124 -6.75 -15.47 -0.29
N PRO A 125 -7.23 -16.08 0.79
CA PRO A 125 -7.18 -15.45 2.11
C PRO A 125 -5.76 -15.14 2.58
N MET A 126 -5.61 -14.06 3.32
CA MET A 126 -4.34 -13.67 3.94
C MET A 126 -3.78 -14.81 4.80
N GLY A 127 -2.48 -15.10 4.65
CA GLY A 127 -1.81 -16.19 5.36
C GLY A 127 -1.94 -17.56 4.69
N SER A 128 -2.56 -17.65 3.49
CA SER A 128 -2.65 -18.91 2.73
C SER A 128 -1.27 -19.43 2.28
N ASP A 129 -0.26 -18.57 2.25
CA ASP A 129 1.13 -18.92 1.94
C ASP A 129 1.89 -19.54 3.13
N GLY A 130 1.26 -19.63 4.30
CA GLY A 130 1.87 -20.13 5.54
C GLY A 130 2.73 -19.05 6.20
N GLY A 131 3.95 -19.40 6.52
CA GLY A 131 4.91 -18.45 7.07
C GLY A 131 5.74 -19.05 8.20
N ALA A 132 7.06 -19.08 8.02
CA ALA A 132 7.98 -19.66 9.00
C ALA A 132 7.92 -18.91 10.33
N TRP A 133 7.79 -17.59 10.29
CA TRP A 133 7.87 -16.77 11.49
C TRP A 133 6.78 -17.08 12.55
N PRO A 134 5.49 -17.12 12.23
CA PRO A 134 4.46 -17.51 13.20
C PRO A 134 4.38 -19.02 13.46
N VAL A 135 4.83 -19.87 12.51
CA VAL A 135 4.62 -21.32 12.56
C VAL A 135 5.79 -22.08 13.19
N ASP A 136 7.03 -21.57 13.03
CA ASP A 136 8.19 -22.15 13.69
C ASP A 136 8.25 -21.68 15.16
N PRO A 137 8.08 -22.59 16.17
CA PRO A 137 8.03 -22.18 17.57
C PRO A 137 9.33 -21.54 18.07
N SER A 138 10.48 -21.95 17.54
CA SER A 138 11.78 -21.40 17.93
C SER A 138 11.90 -19.93 17.43
N SER A 139 11.52 -19.69 16.19
CA SER A 139 11.52 -18.35 15.60
C SER A 139 10.51 -17.44 16.30
N ALA A 140 9.29 -17.92 16.51
CA ALA A 140 8.23 -17.16 17.18
C ALA A 140 8.62 -16.76 18.60
N PHE A 141 9.20 -17.70 19.35
CA PHE A 141 9.64 -17.46 20.73
C PHE A 141 10.83 -16.50 20.81
N SER A 142 11.89 -16.74 20.00
CA SER A 142 13.12 -15.94 20.05
C SER A 142 12.91 -14.47 19.59
N THR A 143 11.90 -14.22 18.77
CA THR A 143 11.59 -12.89 18.24
C THR A 143 10.39 -12.21 18.91
N TYR A 144 9.83 -12.82 19.94
CA TYR A 144 8.63 -12.31 20.63
C TYR A 144 7.49 -12.03 19.64
N PHE A 145 7.18 -13.02 18.81
CA PHE A 145 6.12 -12.90 17.81
C PHE A 145 4.77 -12.57 18.45
N VAL A 146 4.12 -11.55 17.90
CA VAL A 146 2.71 -11.25 18.18
C VAL A 146 1.96 -10.95 16.88
N PRO A 147 0.65 -11.22 16.80
CA PRO A 147 -0.17 -10.83 15.67
C PRO A 147 -0.20 -9.31 15.49
N GLN A 148 -0.26 -8.87 14.24
CA GLN A 148 -0.13 -7.47 13.84
C GLN A 148 -1.12 -6.53 14.55
N GLY A 149 -2.35 -6.98 14.81
CA GLY A 149 -3.34 -6.18 15.53
C GLY A 149 -2.99 -5.96 17.00
N VAL A 150 -2.36 -6.94 17.65
CA VAL A 150 -1.83 -6.77 19.02
C VAL A 150 -0.66 -5.79 19.02
N SER A 151 0.19 -5.81 17.99
CA SER A 151 1.24 -4.81 17.80
C SER A 151 0.66 -3.40 17.65
N ALA A 152 -0.44 -3.25 16.91
CA ALA A 152 -1.12 -1.96 16.77
C ALA A 152 -1.71 -1.46 18.10
N ASP A 153 -2.32 -2.35 18.89
CA ASP A 153 -2.82 -2.03 20.24
C ASP A 153 -1.66 -1.67 21.18
N MET A 154 -0.50 -2.32 21.04
CA MET A 154 0.71 -1.95 21.76
C MET A 154 1.20 -0.55 21.40
N ILE A 155 1.13 -0.15 20.13
CA ILE A 155 1.43 1.23 19.71
C ILE A 155 0.49 2.21 20.40
N ALA A 156 -0.81 1.96 20.37
CA ALA A 156 -1.78 2.80 21.03
C ALA A 156 -1.50 2.92 22.55
N THR A 157 -1.20 1.81 23.19
CA THR A 157 -0.86 1.76 24.62
C THR A 157 0.40 2.57 24.94
N LYS A 158 1.48 2.33 24.20
CA LYS A 158 2.81 2.90 24.47
C LYS A 158 2.83 4.42 24.30
N TRP A 159 2.09 4.94 23.35
CA TRP A 159 2.05 6.40 23.06
C TRP A 159 0.76 7.08 23.49
N GLY A 160 -0.10 6.38 24.23
CA GLY A 160 -1.26 6.97 24.91
C GLY A 160 -2.44 7.30 24.00
N PHE A 161 -2.58 6.63 22.85
CA PHE A 161 -3.74 6.82 21.97
C PHE A 161 -4.95 6.06 22.52
N SER A 162 -6.01 6.81 22.81
CA SER A 162 -7.27 6.25 23.29
C SER A 162 -8.10 5.66 22.14
N ARG A 163 -9.14 4.92 22.50
CA ARG A 163 -10.16 4.45 21.53
C ARG A 163 -10.78 5.64 20.77
N ALA A 164 -11.05 6.74 21.44
CA ALA A 164 -11.61 7.92 20.80
C ALA A 164 -10.66 8.55 19.77
N ASP A 165 -9.35 8.55 20.02
CA ASP A 165 -8.36 9.09 19.08
C ASP A 165 -8.30 8.27 17.79
N VAL A 166 -8.25 6.93 17.91
CA VAL A 166 -8.20 6.05 16.72
C VAL A 166 -9.50 6.05 15.94
N ASP A 167 -10.66 6.17 16.62
CA ASP A 167 -11.96 6.28 15.96
C ASP A 167 -12.09 7.66 15.26
N ALA A 168 -11.65 8.76 15.88
CA ALA A 168 -11.71 10.10 15.28
C ALA A 168 -10.87 10.18 14.00
N TYR A 169 -9.67 9.59 14.00
CA TYR A 169 -8.86 9.47 12.78
C TYR A 169 -9.61 8.71 11.68
N SER A 170 -10.28 7.63 12.03
CA SER A 170 -11.00 6.76 11.09
C SER A 170 -12.23 7.43 10.48
N VAL A 171 -12.96 8.21 11.25
CA VAL A 171 -14.05 9.07 10.76
C VAL A 171 -13.54 10.02 9.69
N GLU A 172 -12.40 10.68 9.94
CA GLU A 172 -11.81 11.60 8.97
C GLU A 172 -11.31 10.88 7.71
N SER A 173 -10.74 9.66 7.81
CA SER A 173 -10.37 8.85 6.64
C SER A 173 -11.57 8.56 5.74
N HIS A 174 -12.71 8.13 6.30
CA HIS A 174 -13.93 7.91 5.53
C HIS A 174 -14.47 9.19 4.88
N LYS A 175 -14.48 10.30 5.61
CA LYS A 175 -14.92 11.61 5.12
C LYS A 175 -14.07 12.07 3.94
N ARG A 176 -12.74 12.03 4.07
CA ARG A 176 -11.79 12.40 3.00
C ARG A 176 -11.93 11.52 1.78
N SER A 177 -12.07 10.21 1.96
CA SER A 177 -12.27 9.27 0.86
C SER A 177 -13.56 9.55 0.11
N ALA A 178 -14.68 9.75 0.82
CA ALA A 178 -15.96 10.07 0.22
C ALA A 178 -15.93 11.41 -0.54
N GLN A 179 -15.32 12.44 0.05
CA GLN A 179 -15.15 13.73 -0.59
C GLN A 179 -14.29 13.64 -1.85
N SER A 180 -13.17 12.89 -1.79
CA SER A 180 -12.27 12.72 -2.93
C SER A 180 -12.94 12.03 -4.11
N TRP A 181 -13.80 11.04 -3.86
CA TRP A 181 -14.63 10.43 -4.88
C TRP A 181 -15.66 11.42 -5.45
N ALA A 182 -16.35 12.16 -4.60
CA ALA A 182 -17.34 13.15 -5.03
C ALA A 182 -16.72 14.28 -5.89
N GLU A 183 -15.48 14.66 -5.61
CA GLU A 183 -14.72 15.66 -6.34
C GLU A 183 -13.98 15.10 -7.57
N GLY A 184 -14.04 13.80 -7.83
CA GLY A 184 -13.38 13.15 -8.98
C GLY A 184 -11.85 13.10 -8.88
N ARG A 185 -11.27 13.19 -7.68
CA ARG A 185 -9.80 13.22 -7.48
C ARG A 185 -9.10 11.95 -7.95
N PHE A 186 -9.81 10.83 -8.06
CA PHE A 186 -9.28 9.54 -8.51
C PHE A 186 -9.49 9.27 -10.01
N SER A 187 -10.09 10.20 -10.77
CA SER A 187 -10.46 9.98 -12.16
C SER A 187 -9.29 9.70 -13.10
N LYS A 188 -8.08 10.14 -12.75
CA LYS A 188 -6.87 9.88 -13.56
C LYS A 188 -6.33 8.46 -13.36
N SER A 189 -6.38 7.94 -12.14
CA SER A 189 -5.72 6.68 -11.79
C SER A 189 -6.65 5.48 -11.76
N VAL A 190 -7.95 5.64 -11.47
CA VAL A 190 -8.90 4.53 -11.39
C VAL A 190 -9.44 4.15 -12.76
N ILE A 191 -9.39 2.85 -13.05
CA ILE A 191 -10.06 2.23 -14.20
C ILE A 191 -11.21 1.35 -13.70
N PRO A 192 -12.36 1.29 -14.41
CA PRO A 192 -13.39 0.33 -14.08
C PRO A 192 -12.88 -1.10 -14.29
N VAL A 193 -13.29 -2.01 -13.41
CA VAL A 193 -13.03 -3.45 -13.58
C VAL A 193 -14.18 -4.06 -14.38
N LEU A 194 -13.83 -4.76 -15.45
CA LEU A 194 -14.74 -5.41 -16.35
C LEU A 194 -14.73 -6.94 -16.13
N ASP A 195 -15.86 -7.57 -16.40
CA ASP A 195 -15.94 -9.03 -16.53
C ASP A 195 -15.56 -9.50 -17.95
N GLN A 196 -15.61 -10.83 -18.17
CA GLN A 196 -15.27 -11.44 -19.46
C GLN A 196 -16.19 -11.02 -20.62
N LEU A 197 -17.36 -10.45 -20.33
CA LEU A 197 -18.31 -9.94 -21.33
C LEU A 197 -18.14 -8.44 -21.57
N GLY A 198 -17.18 -7.79 -20.89
CA GLY A 198 -16.95 -6.35 -20.97
C GLY A 198 -17.93 -5.51 -20.16
N LEU A 199 -18.68 -6.12 -19.23
CA LEU A 199 -19.60 -5.40 -18.35
C LEU A 199 -18.86 -4.89 -17.11
N VAL A 200 -19.13 -3.65 -16.71
CA VAL A 200 -18.54 -3.05 -15.51
C VAL A 200 -18.99 -3.83 -14.27
N ARG A 201 -18.06 -4.34 -13.50
CA ARG A 201 -18.29 -5.02 -12.21
C ARG A 201 -18.12 -4.07 -11.03
N LEU A 202 -17.13 -3.18 -11.13
CA LEU A 202 -16.88 -2.17 -10.11
C LEU A 202 -16.14 -0.99 -10.74
N ASP A 203 -16.57 0.25 -10.41
CA ASP A 203 -15.99 1.50 -10.91
C ASP A 203 -15.57 2.47 -9.78
N HIS A 204 -15.83 2.12 -8.50
CA HIS A 204 -15.51 2.92 -7.32
C HIS A 204 -15.05 2.06 -6.14
N ASP A 205 -14.36 2.62 -5.17
CA ASP A 205 -13.92 1.88 -3.97
C ASP A 205 -15.15 1.49 -3.11
N GLU A 206 -15.41 0.18 -2.99
CA GLU A 206 -16.67 -0.38 -2.50
C GLU A 206 -16.91 -0.20 -0.99
N THR A 207 -15.82 0.00 -0.21
CA THR A 207 -15.89 -0.09 1.25
C THR A 207 -16.09 1.26 1.96
N ILE A 208 -16.09 2.37 1.22
CA ILE A 208 -16.24 3.71 1.79
C ILE A 208 -17.63 3.87 2.42
N ARG A 209 -17.66 4.39 3.64
CA ARG A 209 -18.88 4.65 4.41
C ARG A 209 -18.98 6.13 4.76
N PRO A 210 -19.58 6.96 3.91
CA PRO A 210 -19.57 8.42 4.09
C PRO A 210 -20.26 8.90 5.37
N ASN A 211 -21.16 8.09 5.94
CA ASN A 211 -21.90 8.39 7.17
C ASN A 211 -21.26 7.81 8.44
N THR A 212 -19.99 7.39 8.37
CA THR A 212 -19.27 6.90 9.54
C THR A 212 -19.10 8.03 10.56
N ASP A 213 -19.46 7.76 11.82
CA ASP A 213 -19.35 8.70 12.92
C ASP A 213 -18.78 8.04 14.20
N MET A 214 -18.48 8.85 15.21
CA MET A 214 -17.93 8.42 16.48
C MET A 214 -18.85 7.46 17.25
N GLN A 215 -20.16 7.61 17.11
CA GLN A 215 -21.12 6.75 17.81
C GLN A 215 -21.13 5.32 17.22
N THR A 216 -21.15 5.24 15.90
CA THR A 216 -21.13 3.93 15.20
C THR A 216 -19.81 3.20 15.38
N LEU A 217 -18.66 3.89 15.34
CA LEU A 217 -17.37 3.28 15.59
C LEU A 217 -17.22 2.89 17.07
N GLY A 218 -17.60 3.75 18.00
CA GLY A 218 -17.51 3.51 19.44
C GLY A 218 -18.30 2.28 19.93
N ALA A 219 -19.33 1.87 19.19
CA ALA A 219 -20.11 0.67 19.48
C ALA A 219 -19.43 -0.65 19.08
N LEU A 220 -18.35 -0.61 18.30
CA LEU A 220 -17.64 -1.82 17.85
C LEU A 220 -16.78 -2.41 18.96
N ASN A 221 -16.71 -3.73 19.02
CA ASN A 221 -15.83 -4.45 19.94
C ASN A 221 -14.37 -4.43 19.45
N ALA A 222 -13.44 -4.43 20.39
CA ALA A 222 -12.02 -4.56 20.11
C ALA A 222 -11.71 -5.93 19.46
N SER A 223 -11.07 -5.90 18.29
CA SER A 223 -10.85 -7.09 17.46
C SER A 223 -9.81 -8.04 18.04
N PHE A 224 -8.84 -7.53 18.78
CA PHE A 224 -7.66 -8.28 19.20
C PHE A 224 -7.59 -8.56 20.69
N ALA A 225 -8.56 -8.08 21.49
CA ALA A 225 -8.62 -8.25 22.93
C ALA A 225 -8.56 -9.73 23.36
N MET A 226 -9.43 -10.58 22.79
CA MET A 226 -9.45 -12.01 23.12
C MET A 226 -8.10 -12.69 22.80
N MET A 227 -7.49 -12.36 21.67
CA MET A 227 -6.21 -12.93 21.26
C MET A 227 -5.07 -12.44 22.18
N GLY A 228 -5.09 -11.17 22.55
CA GLY A 228 -4.15 -10.59 23.51
C GLY A 228 -4.25 -11.28 24.87
N GLU A 229 -5.43 -11.30 25.45
CA GLU A 229 -5.71 -11.87 26.79
C GLU A 229 -5.39 -13.37 26.88
N MET A 230 -5.61 -14.15 25.81
CA MET A 230 -5.30 -15.59 25.78
C MET A 230 -3.81 -15.90 25.81
N ALA A 231 -2.95 -15.06 25.18
CA ALA A 231 -1.53 -15.38 25.05
C ALA A 231 -0.62 -14.15 24.81
N PHE A 232 -0.97 -13.27 23.85
CA PHE A 232 0.00 -12.35 23.27
C PHE A 232 0.29 -11.11 24.12
N ASP A 233 -0.58 -10.72 25.04
CA ASP A 233 -0.29 -9.67 26.03
C ASP A 233 0.86 -10.08 26.94
N SER A 234 0.95 -11.36 27.30
CA SER A 234 2.08 -11.86 28.08
C SER A 234 3.41 -11.82 27.30
N VAL A 235 3.37 -12.01 25.98
CA VAL A 235 4.55 -11.85 25.12
C VAL A 235 4.97 -10.39 25.07
N ILE A 236 4.02 -9.46 24.91
CA ILE A 236 4.27 -8.01 24.97
C ILE A 236 4.90 -7.63 26.31
N ASN A 237 4.35 -8.08 27.45
CA ASN A 237 4.84 -7.74 28.76
C ASN A 237 6.25 -8.30 29.02
N GLN A 238 6.60 -9.45 28.44
CA GLN A 238 7.98 -9.97 28.48
C GLN A 238 8.96 -9.08 27.70
N ARG A 239 8.55 -8.59 26.54
CA ARG A 239 9.36 -7.73 25.67
C ARG A 239 9.43 -6.29 26.16
N TYR A 240 8.34 -5.80 26.77
CA TYR A 240 8.14 -4.43 27.24
C TYR A 240 7.65 -4.47 28.71
N PRO A 241 8.56 -4.76 29.68
CA PRO A 241 8.17 -4.92 31.09
C PRO A 241 7.59 -3.63 31.73
N GLU A 242 7.82 -2.48 31.10
CA GLU A 242 7.24 -1.20 31.49
C GLU A 242 5.75 -1.08 31.18
N VAL A 243 5.20 -1.97 30.37
CA VAL A 243 3.78 -1.98 30.00
C VAL A 243 3.02 -2.92 30.93
N GLU A 244 2.26 -2.36 31.86
CA GLU A 244 1.46 -3.15 32.80
C GLU A 244 0.32 -3.92 32.13
N ARG A 245 -0.34 -3.29 31.15
CA ARG A 245 -1.48 -3.85 30.42
C ARG A 245 -1.55 -3.27 29.01
N VAL A 246 -1.84 -4.13 28.02
CA VAL A 246 -2.15 -3.71 26.64
C VAL A 246 -3.60 -3.19 26.57
N ASN A 247 -3.78 -2.03 26.00
CA ASN A 247 -5.08 -1.37 25.82
C ASN A 247 -5.61 -1.70 24.42
N HIS A 248 -6.56 -2.61 24.32
CA HIS A 248 -7.12 -3.03 23.03
C HIS A 248 -8.13 -2.01 22.52
N VAL A 249 -7.72 -1.20 21.54
CA VAL A 249 -8.52 -0.11 20.96
C VAL A 249 -8.90 -0.33 19.51
N HIS A 250 -8.20 -1.25 18.81
CA HIS A 250 -8.46 -1.48 17.39
C HIS A 250 -9.66 -2.39 17.17
N THR A 251 -10.48 -1.97 16.18
CA THR A 251 -11.72 -2.61 15.76
C THR A 251 -11.75 -2.73 14.25
N PRO A 252 -12.73 -3.41 13.64
CA PRO A 252 -12.88 -3.40 12.19
C PRO A 252 -13.12 -2.01 11.60
N GLY A 253 -13.52 -1.02 12.44
CA GLY A 253 -13.83 0.34 12.00
C GLY A 253 -12.63 1.30 12.00
N ASN A 254 -11.52 0.94 12.66
CA ASN A 254 -10.31 1.76 12.74
C ASN A 254 -9.03 0.99 12.34
N SER A 255 -9.24 -0.08 11.57
CA SER A 255 -8.23 -0.90 10.91
C SER A 255 -8.52 -0.98 9.41
N SER A 256 -7.52 -1.27 8.60
CA SER A 256 -7.71 -1.39 7.15
C SER A 256 -8.64 -2.53 6.77
N GLY A 257 -9.50 -2.30 5.77
CA GLY A 257 -10.38 -3.32 5.23
C GLY A 257 -9.63 -4.36 4.40
N ILE A 258 -10.08 -5.63 4.46
CA ILE A 258 -9.66 -6.70 3.55
C ILE A 258 -10.41 -6.49 2.24
N VAL A 259 -9.67 -6.39 1.12
CA VAL A 259 -10.21 -6.05 -0.20
C VAL A 259 -9.41 -6.71 -1.33
N ASP A 260 -10.00 -6.72 -2.52
CA ASP A 260 -9.37 -7.13 -3.77
C ASP A 260 -8.94 -5.89 -4.57
N GLY A 261 -7.82 -5.97 -5.29
CA GLY A 261 -7.39 -4.90 -6.16
C GLY A 261 -6.01 -5.09 -6.78
N SER A 262 -5.73 -4.29 -7.81
CA SER A 262 -4.45 -4.28 -8.53
C SER A 262 -4.05 -2.85 -8.89
N ALA A 263 -2.75 -2.62 -9.04
CA ALA A 263 -2.21 -1.35 -9.50
C ALA A 263 -0.88 -1.52 -10.23
N GLY A 264 -0.56 -0.57 -11.11
CA GLY A 264 0.72 -0.48 -11.80
C GLY A 264 1.15 0.96 -12.03
N VAL A 265 2.46 1.18 -11.97
CA VAL A 265 3.12 2.46 -12.20
C VAL A 265 4.14 2.27 -13.32
N LEU A 266 3.99 3.00 -14.42
CA LEU A 266 4.92 3.02 -15.54
C LEU A 266 6.11 3.92 -15.21
N ILE A 267 7.29 3.36 -15.20
CA ILE A 267 8.54 4.03 -14.83
C ILE A 267 9.53 3.89 -16.00
N GLY A 268 10.21 4.97 -16.32
CA GLY A 268 11.20 4.96 -17.40
C GLY A 268 12.27 6.05 -17.26
N SER A 269 13.28 5.98 -18.13
CA SER A 269 14.27 7.04 -18.28
C SER A 269 13.67 8.24 -19.03
N LEU A 270 14.29 9.42 -18.90
CA LEU A 270 13.84 10.61 -19.63
C LEU A 270 13.99 10.43 -21.14
N GLU A 271 15.07 9.78 -21.56
CA GLU A 271 15.39 9.51 -22.94
C GLU A 271 14.38 8.56 -23.59
N ALA A 272 14.06 7.46 -22.90
CA ALA A 272 13.07 6.50 -23.36
C ALA A 272 11.68 7.15 -23.48
N GLY A 273 11.28 7.96 -22.49
CA GLY A 273 10.02 8.68 -22.53
C GLY A 273 9.93 9.64 -23.72
N LYS A 274 11.00 10.41 -23.98
CA LYS A 274 11.06 11.31 -25.16
C LYS A 274 10.96 10.55 -26.46
N ALA A 275 11.62 9.38 -26.58
CA ALA A 275 11.58 8.55 -27.77
C ALA A 275 10.17 8.04 -28.11
N LEU A 276 9.31 7.83 -27.09
CA LEU A 276 7.91 7.43 -27.24
C LEU A 276 6.92 8.60 -27.18
N GLY A 277 7.40 9.85 -27.07
CA GLY A 277 6.53 11.03 -26.94
C GLY A 277 5.78 11.12 -25.62
N LEU A 278 6.19 10.38 -24.59
CA LEU A 278 5.60 10.39 -23.27
C LEU A 278 6.11 11.59 -22.45
N LYS A 279 5.24 12.15 -21.62
CA LYS A 279 5.60 13.23 -20.69
C LYS A 279 5.72 12.66 -19.27
N PRO A 280 6.86 12.88 -18.59
CA PRO A 280 7.01 12.47 -17.21
C PRO A 280 6.08 13.29 -16.31
N ARG A 281 5.52 12.65 -15.29
CA ARG A 281 4.63 13.27 -14.29
C ARG A 281 5.37 13.60 -12.99
N ALA A 282 6.27 12.69 -12.58
CA ALA A 282 7.12 12.91 -11.42
C ALA A 282 8.46 12.20 -11.58
N LYS A 283 9.47 12.71 -10.89
CA LYS A 283 10.77 12.08 -10.70
C LYS A 283 10.79 11.30 -9.40
N ILE A 284 11.33 10.08 -9.40
CA ILE A 284 11.60 9.33 -8.17
C ILE A 284 12.95 9.80 -7.60
N ARG A 285 12.91 10.63 -6.56
CA ARG A 285 14.10 11.20 -5.91
C ARG A 285 14.93 10.14 -5.23
N GLY A 286 14.27 9.25 -4.48
CA GLY A 286 14.94 8.17 -3.78
C GLY A 286 13.97 7.24 -3.10
N ALA A 287 14.50 6.10 -2.68
CA ALA A 287 13.79 5.08 -1.92
C ALA A 287 14.69 4.48 -0.84
N ALA A 288 14.09 3.95 0.20
CA ALA A 288 14.78 3.24 1.27
C ALA A 288 13.87 2.19 1.90
N SER A 289 14.50 1.13 2.43
CA SER A 289 13.86 0.16 3.33
C SER A 289 14.69 0.02 4.59
N ILE A 290 14.03 -0.38 5.70
CA ILE A 290 14.66 -0.59 6.99
C ILE A 290 13.98 -1.74 7.74
N GLY A 291 14.73 -2.48 8.55
CA GLY A 291 14.21 -3.32 9.62
C GLY A 291 14.03 -2.50 10.89
N SER A 292 13.03 -2.83 11.69
CA SER A 292 12.73 -2.23 12.99
C SER A 292 12.38 -3.32 14.00
N GLU A 293 11.98 -2.95 15.21
CA GLU A 293 11.66 -3.90 16.28
C GLU A 293 10.44 -4.75 15.88
N PRO A 294 10.56 -6.11 15.87
CA PRO A 294 9.56 -6.97 15.27
C PRO A 294 8.28 -7.14 16.08
N SER A 295 8.31 -6.99 17.41
CA SER A 295 7.11 -7.18 18.25
C SER A 295 6.14 -6.01 18.17
N ILE A 296 6.65 -4.75 18.25
CA ILE A 296 5.83 -3.56 17.99
C ILE A 296 5.57 -3.34 16.50
N MET A 297 6.40 -3.93 15.67
CA MET A 297 6.27 -4.19 14.23
C MET A 297 6.02 -2.94 13.37
N LEU A 298 5.03 -2.13 13.67
CA LEU A 298 4.42 -1.17 12.74
C LEU A 298 5.03 0.25 12.81
N THR A 299 6.13 0.43 13.52
CA THR A 299 6.85 1.72 13.66
C THR A 299 7.90 1.97 12.57
N GLY A 300 8.11 1.02 11.66
CA GLY A 300 9.07 1.13 10.55
C GLY A 300 9.00 2.41 9.71
N PRO A 301 7.81 2.99 9.42
CA PRO A 301 7.66 4.24 8.68
C PRO A 301 8.45 5.42 9.25
N GLU A 302 8.46 5.60 10.58
CA GLU A 302 9.22 6.65 11.26
C GLU A 302 10.72 6.55 10.93
N PHE A 303 11.28 5.35 11.09
CA PHE A 303 12.70 5.11 10.91
C PHE A 303 13.13 5.18 9.44
N VAL A 304 12.33 4.64 8.53
CA VAL A 304 12.66 4.67 7.10
C VAL A 304 12.54 6.08 6.52
N THR A 305 11.60 6.88 6.99
CA THR A 305 11.46 8.28 6.59
C THR A 305 12.71 9.07 6.97
N ASN A 306 13.14 8.98 8.24
CA ASN A 306 14.36 9.65 8.70
C ASN A 306 15.61 9.19 7.91
N LYS A 307 15.72 7.88 7.63
CA LYS A 307 16.81 7.32 6.83
C LYS A 307 16.81 7.88 5.40
N LEU A 308 15.64 7.94 4.76
CA LEU A 308 15.53 8.39 3.37
C LEU A 308 15.77 9.90 3.26
N LEU A 309 15.13 10.70 4.10
CA LEU A 309 15.30 12.16 4.11
C LEU A 309 16.75 12.53 4.40
N GLY A 310 17.41 11.87 5.37
CA GLY A 310 18.82 12.07 5.64
C GLY A 310 19.72 11.77 4.44
N ARG A 311 19.43 10.73 3.65
CA ARG A 311 20.16 10.41 2.40
C ARG A 311 19.95 11.44 1.31
N LEU A 312 18.78 12.06 1.26
CA LEU A 312 18.42 13.07 0.27
C LEU A 312 18.84 14.49 0.69
N GLY A 313 19.32 14.66 1.93
CA GLY A 313 19.63 15.99 2.49
C GLY A 313 18.36 16.83 2.74
N MET A 314 17.21 16.17 2.93
CA MET A 314 15.90 16.80 3.12
C MET A 314 15.45 16.69 4.59
N LYS A 315 14.52 17.57 4.96
CA LYS A 315 13.80 17.55 6.25
C LYS A 315 12.34 17.17 6.04
N SER A 316 11.64 16.79 7.10
CA SER A 316 10.18 16.54 7.05
C SER A 316 9.40 17.76 6.58
N THR A 317 9.87 18.97 6.88
CA THR A 317 9.25 20.22 6.43
C THR A 317 9.33 20.48 4.92
N ASP A 318 10.25 19.82 4.22
CA ASP A 318 10.45 19.94 2.77
C ASP A 318 9.49 19.04 1.97
N ILE A 319 8.68 18.24 2.65
CA ILE A 319 7.67 17.38 2.06
C ILE A 319 6.30 18.08 2.14
N ASP A 320 5.67 18.22 0.99
CA ASP A 320 4.35 18.85 0.89
C ASP A 320 3.22 17.91 1.27
N LEU A 321 3.29 16.64 0.82
CA LEU A 321 2.29 15.60 1.08
C LEU A 321 2.92 14.30 1.55
N TYR A 322 2.22 13.65 2.47
CA TYR A 322 2.58 12.32 2.96
C TYR A 322 1.47 11.32 2.63
N GLU A 323 1.84 10.14 2.17
CA GLU A 323 0.97 8.98 2.05
C GLU A 323 1.54 7.84 2.88
N LEU A 324 0.91 7.57 4.01
CA LEU A 324 1.18 6.41 4.84
C LEU A 324 -0.01 5.45 4.76
N ASN A 325 0.24 4.19 4.39
CA ASN A 325 -0.83 3.19 4.42
C ASN A 325 -1.47 3.09 5.81
N GLU A 326 -2.78 3.23 5.85
CA GLU A 326 -3.59 3.18 7.08
C GLU A 326 -3.88 1.72 7.49
N ALA A 327 -2.84 0.94 7.80
CA ALA A 327 -3.06 -0.42 8.28
C ALA A 327 -3.91 -0.43 9.56
N PHE A 328 -3.60 0.50 10.47
CA PHE A 328 -4.31 0.79 11.73
C PHE A 328 -4.19 2.27 12.04
N ALA A 329 -5.21 2.86 12.65
CA ALA A 329 -5.22 4.29 12.97
C ALA A 329 -4.05 4.69 13.89
N ALA A 330 -3.71 3.88 14.90
CA ALA A 330 -2.59 4.17 15.81
C ALA A 330 -1.23 4.27 15.09
N VAL A 331 -1.04 3.57 13.97
CA VAL A 331 0.19 3.66 13.17
C VAL A 331 0.35 5.04 12.57
N VAL A 332 -0.73 5.61 12.03
CA VAL A 332 -0.69 6.94 11.44
C VAL A 332 -0.55 8.02 12.51
N LEU A 333 -1.28 7.89 13.61
CA LEU A 333 -1.17 8.80 14.75
C LEU A 333 0.25 8.84 15.32
N ARG A 334 0.89 7.65 15.47
CA ARG A 334 2.28 7.57 15.91
C ARG A 334 3.24 8.20 14.92
N TYR A 335 3.07 7.96 13.63
CA TYR A 335 3.91 8.55 12.59
C TYR A 335 3.83 10.09 12.59
N MET A 336 2.60 10.63 12.67
CA MET A 336 2.38 12.08 12.80
C MET A 336 3.06 12.65 14.04
N GLN A 337 2.88 11.99 15.19
CA GLN A 337 3.51 12.41 16.47
C GLN A 337 5.04 12.36 16.39
N ALA A 338 5.60 11.31 15.80
CA ALA A 338 7.05 11.10 15.76
C ALA A 338 7.80 12.11 14.90
N LEU A 339 7.18 12.57 13.82
CA LEU A 339 7.81 13.42 12.80
C LEU A 339 7.22 14.83 12.75
N ASP A 340 6.33 15.15 13.68
CA ASP A 340 5.61 16.44 13.77
C ASP A 340 4.91 16.80 12.45
N ILE A 341 4.19 15.81 11.89
CA ILE A 341 3.45 15.98 10.62
C ILE A 341 2.03 16.42 10.93
N PRO A 342 1.59 17.58 10.41
CA PRO A 342 0.22 18.03 10.59
C PRO A 342 -0.75 17.17 9.78
N HIS A 343 -1.97 16.96 10.31
CA HIS A 343 -2.95 16.05 9.71
C HIS A 343 -3.45 16.48 8.33
N ASP A 344 -3.36 17.76 7.99
CA ASP A 344 -3.72 18.30 6.66
C ASP A 344 -2.67 18.03 5.57
N LYS A 345 -1.52 17.47 5.92
CA LYS A 345 -0.47 17.05 4.98
C LYS A 345 -0.42 15.54 4.74
N ILE A 346 -1.12 14.73 5.53
CA ILE A 346 -1.03 13.27 5.43
C ILE A 346 -2.38 12.65 5.07
N ASN A 347 -2.36 11.69 4.13
CA ASN A 347 -3.53 10.93 3.67
C ASN A 347 -4.72 11.85 3.35
N VAL A 348 -4.45 12.91 2.60
CA VAL A 348 -5.41 14.00 2.34
C VAL A 348 -6.60 13.56 1.49
N CYS A 349 -6.49 12.43 0.82
CA CYS A 349 -7.58 11.78 0.08
C CYS A 349 -8.24 10.63 0.86
N GLY A 350 -7.96 10.50 2.17
CA GLY A 350 -8.31 9.32 2.95
C GLY A 350 -7.40 8.13 2.63
N GLY A 351 -7.67 6.95 3.17
CA GLY A 351 -6.76 5.81 3.03
C GLY A 351 -7.40 4.46 3.24
N ALA A 352 -6.58 3.48 3.64
CA ALA A 352 -6.96 2.08 3.68
C ALA A 352 -8.01 1.72 4.76
N ILE A 353 -8.20 2.54 5.77
CA ILE A 353 -9.29 2.34 6.74
C ILE A 353 -10.64 2.47 6.03
N ALA A 354 -10.78 3.47 5.16
CA ALA A 354 -11.99 3.69 4.39
C ALA A 354 -12.07 2.83 3.13
N MET A 355 -10.97 2.78 2.36
CA MET A 355 -10.94 2.18 1.03
C MET A 355 -10.46 0.72 1.00
N GLY A 356 -9.79 0.25 2.05
CA GLY A 356 -9.21 -1.09 2.12
C GLY A 356 -7.74 -1.19 1.67
N HIS A 357 -7.13 -2.37 1.94
CA HIS A 357 -5.71 -2.63 1.77
C HIS A 357 -5.47 -3.95 1.02
N PRO A 358 -5.52 -3.96 -0.34
CA PRO A 358 -5.08 -5.12 -1.10
C PRO A 358 -3.56 -5.19 -1.00
N LEU A 359 -3.05 -6.08 -0.13
CA LEU A 359 -1.69 -6.06 0.43
C LEU A 359 -0.60 -5.81 -0.63
N GLY A 360 -0.58 -6.65 -1.67
CA GLY A 360 0.43 -6.57 -2.74
C GLY A 360 0.34 -5.32 -3.61
N ALA A 361 -0.84 -4.70 -3.73
CA ALA A 361 -1.09 -3.58 -4.63
C ALA A 361 -1.00 -2.20 -3.97
N THR A 362 -1.24 -2.12 -2.67
CA THR A 362 -1.47 -0.84 -1.98
C THR A 362 -0.37 0.19 -2.20
N GLY A 363 0.91 -0.23 -2.15
CA GLY A 363 2.03 0.71 -2.33
C GLY A 363 2.01 1.42 -3.68
N ALA A 364 1.67 0.72 -4.76
CA ALA A 364 1.50 1.30 -6.09
C ALA A 364 0.23 2.16 -6.17
N MET A 365 -0.87 1.74 -5.52
CA MET A 365 -2.12 2.52 -5.46
C MET A 365 -1.92 3.88 -4.82
N ILE A 366 -1.29 3.95 -3.65
CA ILE A 366 -1.07 5.22 -2.93
C ILE A 366 -0.01 6.10 -3.61
N THR A 367 0.91 5.49 -4.38
CA THR A 367 1.82 6.26 -5.25
C THR A 367 1.04 7.04 -6.32
N GLY A 368 0.08 6.40 -6.98
CA GLY A 368 -0.80 7.07 -7.95
C GLY A 368 -1.69 8.14 -7.31
N VAL A 369 -2.27 7.84 -6.13
CA VAL A 369 -3.14 8.78 -5.39
C VAL A 369 -2.39 10.06 -5.04
N VAL A 370 -1.21 9.97 -4.46
CA VAL A 370 -0.46 11.18 -4.08
C VAL A 370 0.10 11.93 -5.28
N LEU A 371 0.45 11.22 -6.37
CA LEU A 371 0.86 11.86 -7.62
C LEU A 371 -0.26 12.71 -8.22
N ASP A 372 -1.48 12.14 -8.32
CA ASP A 372 -2.65 12.87 -8.78
C ASP A 372 -2.96 14.09 -7.89
N GLU A 373 -2.76 13.95 -6.58
CA GLU A 373 -3.00 15.02 -5.61
C GLU A 373 -1.92 16.13 -5.66
N LEU A 374 -0.65 15.79 -5.92
CA LEU A 374 0.41 16.79 -6.18
C LEU A 374 0.05 17.66 -7.39
N GLU A 375 -0.39 17.02 -8.48
CA GLU A 375 -0.83 17.75 -9.68
C GLU A 375 -2.05 18.61 -9.44
N ARG A 376 -3.08 18.07 -8.72
CA ARG A 376 -4.32 18.77 -8.43
C ARG A 376 -4.13 19.98 -7.52
N SER A 377 -3.25 19.87 -6.52
CA SER A 377 -3.05 20.90 -5.48
C SER A 377 -1.86 21.82 -5.76
N ASP A 378 -1.23 21.68 -6.94
CA ASP A 378 -0.02 22.41 -7.36
C ASP A 378 1.11 22.35 -6.34
N LYS A 379 1.34 21.14 -5.78
CA LYS A 379 2.41 20.82 -4.86
C LYS A 379 3.53 20.06 -5.57
N GLU A 380 4.73 20.03 -4.97
CA GLU A 380 5.91 19.51 -5.65
C GLU A 380 6.37 18.16 -5.11
N THR A 381 6.38 17.97 -3.78
CA THR A 381 7.05 16.83 -3.15
C THR A 381 6.08 15.96 -2.36
N ALA A 382 6.22 14.63 -2.52
CA ALA A 382 5.51 13.69 -1.67
C ALA A 382 6.41 12.57 -1.17
N LEU A 383 6.10 12.08 0.05
CA LEU A 383 6.70 10.89 0.63
C LEU A 383 5.64 9.82 0.83
N ILE A 384 5.89 8.65 0.25
CA ILE A 384 5.04 7.46 0.33
C ILE A 384 5.71 6.45 1.26
N THR A 385 5.00 5.88 2.22
CA THR A 385 5.55 4.87 3.13
C THR A 385 4.50 3.87 3.60
N LEU A 386 4.96 2.69 4.00
CA LEU A 386 4.12 1.64 4.59
C LEU A 386 4.83 1.00 5.78
N CYS A 387 4.04 0.68 6.80
CA CYS A 387 4.43 -0.28 7.82
C CYS A 387 4.32 -1.70 7.26
N ILE A 388 5.17 -2.60 7.73
CA ILE A 388 5.33 -3.92 7.12
C ILE A 388 5.40 -4.97 8.22
N GLY A 389 4.76 -6.11 7.99
CA GLY A 389 4.88 -7.28 8.84
C GLY A 389 6.36 -7.66 9.10
N GLY A 390 6.66 -8.18 10.28
CA GLY A 390 8.02 -8.53 10.68
C GLY A 390 8.88 -7.36 11.17
N GLY A 391 8.30 -6.18 11.37
CA GLY A 391 9.04 -5.00 11.82
C GLY A 391 9.92 -4.42 10.72
N MET A 392 9.30 -3.85 9.70
CA MET A 392 9.99 -3.18 8.59
C MET A 392 9.27 -1.90 8.18
N GLY A 393 9.95 -1.05 7.40
CA GLY A 393 9.39 0.10 6.72
C GLY A 393 10.02 0.28 5.34
N THR A 394 9.23 0.72 4.36
CA THR A 394 9.70 1.14 3.03
C THR A 394 9.16 2.53 2.74
N ALA A 395 9.98 3.41 2.17
CA ALA A 395 9.58 4.76 1.80
C ALA A 395 10.17 5.16 0.44
N THR A 396 9.44 6.05 -0.25
CA THR A 396 9.81 6.63 -1.54
C THR A 396 9.48 8.12 -1.54
N VAL A 397 10.39 8.95 -2.03
CA VAL A 397 10.14 10.38 -2.28
C VAL A 397 10.02 10.59 -3.78
N ILE A 398 8.92 11.22 -4.18
CA ILE A 398 8.67 11.66 -5.55
C ILE A 398 8.60 13.19 -5.61
N GLU A 399 8.95 13.74 -6.75
CA GLU A 399 8.92 15.18 -7.06
C GLU A 399 8.23 15.36 -8.41
N ARG A 400 7.16 16.15 -8.44
CA ARG A 400 6.41 16.50 -9.65
C ARG A 400 7.31 17.26 -10.63
N VAL A 401 7.17 17.03 -11.92
CA VAL A 401 7.93 17.68 -13.00
C VAL A 401 7.02 18.42 -13.96
#